data_3ae71ad93340516772a5ec0e13ac8f2c
#
_entry.id   3ae71ad93340516772a5ec0e13ac8f2c
#
_cell.length_a   1.000
_cell.length_b   1.000
_cell.length_c   1.000
_cell.angle_alpha   90.00
_cell.angle_beta   90.00
_cell.angle_gamma   90.00
#
_symmetry.space_group_name_H-M   'P 1'
#
loop_
_entity.id
_entity.type
_entity.pdbx_description
1 polymer ?
#
loop_
_entity_poly.entity_id
_entity_poly.type
_entity_poly.pdbx_seq_one_letter_code
_entity_poly.pdbx_strand_id
1 'polypeptide(L)'
;MSTEAVDRRVRRTRKQLRECLVTLLKQKKVQDITVRELTELADLNRGTFYLHYKDVFDLLEKTESELLDDFNQLVMKHDAEDLKKHPYGIFVEIYTLAYDNADLVEILLGENGDLNFLNRLKQLIRDKCLHDWMEVFRAGNPAIFDAYFSFIVSGCVGLVQYWLKTGMKETPQQLARLTEQV
;
A
#
# COMPACT_ATOMS: atom_id res chain seq x y z
N MET A 1 -8.31 -32.08 12.55
CA MET A 1 -7.68 -31.27 11.50
C MET A 1 -6.58 -30.46 12.16
N SER A 2 -5.34 -30.48 11.65
CA SER A 2 -4.23 -29.76 12.28
C SER A 2 -4.45 -28.24 12.18
N THR A 3 -4.05 -27.49 13.19
CA THR A 3 -4.13 -26.01 13.25
C THR A 3 -3.55 -25.35 11.99
N GLU A 4 -2.48 -25.91 11.43
CA GLU A 4 -1.84 -25.49 10.20
C GLU A 4 -2.74 -25.59 8.94
N ALA A 5 -3.57 -26.64 8.84
CA ALA A 5 -4.48 -26.82 7.71
C ALA A 5 -5.63 -25.81 7.73
N VAL A 6 -6.12 -25.47 8.95
CA VAL A 6 -7.15 -24.45 9.15
C VAL A 6 -6.59 -23.08 8.79
N ASP A 7 -5.40 -22.74 9.25
CA ASP A 7 -4.75 -21.46 8.96
C ASP A 7 -4.47 -21.25 7.45
N ARG A 8 -4.05 -22.33 6.76
CA ARG A 8 -3.81 -22.30 5.30
C ARG A 8 -5.12 -22.07 4.52
N ARG A 9 -6.22 -22.67 4.95
CA ARG A 9 -7.55 -22.47 4.34
C ARG A 9 -8.05 -21.05 4.56
N VAL A 10 -7.91 -20.52 5.78
CA VAL A 10 -8.28 -19.14 6.10
C VAL A 10 -7.51 -18.13 5.25
N ARG A 11 -6.19 -18.28 5.15
CA ARG A 11 -5.34 -17.41 4.30
C ARG A 11 -5.75 -17.46 2.84
N ARG A 12 -6.03 -18.65 2.28
CA ARG A 12 -6.48 -18.81 0.90
C ARG A 12 -7.83 -18.12 0.67
N THR A 13 -8.79 -18.29 1.57
CA THR A 13 -10.11 -17.65 1.48
C THR A 13 -10.00 -16.13 1.51
N ARG A 14 -9.21 -15.57 2.43
CA ARG A 14 -8.98 -14.12 2.53
C ARG A 14 -8.34 -13.56 1.26
N LYS A 15 -7.31 -14.22 0.74
CA LYS A 15 -6.65 -13.83 -0.50
C LYS A 15 -7.64 -13.82 -1.66
N GLN A 16 -8.47 -14.85 -1.81
CA GLN A 16 -9.47 -14.97 -2.88
C GLN A 16 -10.52 -13.85 -2.79
N LEU A 17 -11.04 -13.55 -1.59
CA LEU A 17 -11.98 -12.45 -1.39
C LEU A 17 -11.36 -11.08 -1.70
N ARG A 18 -10.09 -10.86 -1.35
CA ARG A 18 -9.34 -9.64 -1.68
C ARG A 18 -9.18 -9.48 -3.19
N GLU A 19 -8.77 -10.52 -3.91
CA GLU A 19 -8.62 -10.49 -5.37
C GLU A 19 -9.96 -10.19 -6.08
N CYS A 20 -11.06 -10.78 -5.60
CA CYS A 20 -12.41 -10.50 -6.11
C CYS A 20 -12.84 -9.04 -5.80
N LEU A 21 -12.54 -8.53 -4.61
CA LEU A 21 -12.81 -7.13 -4.26
C LEU A 21 -12.10 -6.18 -5.21
N VAL A 22 -10.78 -6.38 -5.42
CA VAL A 22 -9.97 -5.56 -6.33
C VAL A 22 -10.53 -5.60 -7.75
N THR A 23 -10.93 -6.78 -8.23
CA THR A 23 -11.57 -6.94 -9.55
C THR A 23 -12.85 -6.12 -9.69
N LEU A 24 -13.69 -6.11 -8.66
CA LEU A 24 -14.94 -5.34 -8.65
C LEU A 24 -14.71 -3.84 -8.50
N LEU A 25 -13.74 -3.42 -7.69
CA LEU A 25 -13.38 -2.01 -7.49
C LEU A 25 -12.84 -1.34 -8.76
N LYS A 26 -12.27 -2.10 -9.70
CA LYS A 26 -11.91 -1.57 -11.04
C LYS A 26 -13.13 -1.19 -11.87
N GLN A 27 -14.31 -1.70 -11.56
CA GLN A 27 -15.52 -1.52 -12.36
C GLN A 27 -16.53 -0.56 -11.72
N LYS A 28 -16.55 -0.49 -10.37
CA LYS A 28 -17.52 0.28 -9.61
C LYS A 28 -17.02 0.66 -8.22
N LYS A 29 -17.73 1.62 -7.60
CA LYS A 29 -17.38 2.08 -6.25
C LYS A 29 -17.71 1.02 -5.20
N VAL A 30 -17.02 1.05 -4.06
CA VAL A 30 -17.20 0.09 -2.96
C VAL A 30 -18.64 0.00 -2.46
N GLN A 31 -19.36 1.13 -2.41
CA GLN A 31 -20.75 1.20 -1.99
C GLN A 31 -21.73 0.46 -2.89
N ASP A 32 -21.35 0.20 -4.14
CA ASP A 32 -22.15 -0.50 -5.14
C ASP A 32 -21.78 -1.99 -5.24
N ILE A 33 -20.79 -2.44 -4.44
CA ILE A 33 -20.37 -3.84 -4.35
C ILE A 33 -21.17 -4.54 -3.24
N THR A 34 -21.73 -5.70 -3.55
CA THR A 34 -22.48 -6.50 -2.60
C THR A 34 -21.70 -7.76 -2.17
N VAL A 35 -21.94 -8.22 -0.93
CA VAL A 35 -21.40 -9.51 -0.47
C VAL A 35 -21.81 -10.67 -1.39
N ARG A 36 -22.99 -10.56 -2.01
CA ARG A 36 -23.46 -11.55 -2.98
C ARG A 36 -22.53 -11.66 -4.18
N GLU A 37 -22.24 -10.55 -4.83
CA GLU A 37 -21.37 -10.52 -6.01
C GLU A 37 -19.95 -10.98 -5.67
N LEU A 38 -19.41 -10.53 -4.53
CA LEU A 38 -18.09 -10.98 -4.05
C LEU A 38 -18.04 -12.49 -3.87
N THR A 39 -19.05 -13.07 -3.22
CA THR A 39 -19.08 -14.51 -2.94
C THR A 39 -19.37 -15.34 -4.17
N GLU A 40 -20.21 -14.86 -5.09
CA GLU A 40 -20.42 -15.49 -6.39
C GLU A 40 -19.14 -15.49 -7.24
N LEU A 41 -18.43 -14.35 -7.31
CA LEU A 41 -17.15 -14.24 -8.02
C LEU A 41 -16.04 -15.09 -7.39
N ALA A 42 -16.03 -15.20 -6.07
CA ALA A 42 -15.06 -15.99 -5.32
C ALA A 42 -15.40 -17.49 -5.24
N ASP A 43 -16.52 -17.94 -5.81
CA ASP A 43 -17.05 -19.31 -5.64
C ASP A 43 -17.10 -19.75 -4.16
N LEU A 44 -17.62 -18.87 -3.31
CA LEU A 44 -17.72 -19.06 -1.87
C LEU A 44 -19.17 -18.91 -1.38
N ASN A 45 -19.49 -19.59 -0.27
CA ASN A 45 -20.73 -19.36 0.42
C ASN A 45 -20.68 -18.04 1.21
N ARG A 46 -21.80 -17.27 1.28
CA ARG A 46 -21.91 -16.06 2.10
C ARG A 46 -21.55 -16.28 3.56
N GLY A 47 -21.90 -17.45 4.14
CA GLY A 47 -21.49 -17.82 5.48
C GLY A 47 -19.97 -17.82 5.65
N THR A 48 -19.23 -18.24 4.63
CA THR A 48 -17.76 -18.19 4.64
C THR A 48 -17.24 -16.75 4.66
N PHE A 49 -17.87 -15.82 3.93
CA PHE A 49 -17.53 -14.41 3.98
C PHE A 49 -17.69 -13.84 5.39
N TYR A 50 -18.84 -14.06 6.02
CA TYR A 50 -19.14 -13.54 7.36
C TYR A 50 -18.32 -14.14 8.50
N LEU A 51 -17.61 -15.24 8.26
CA LEU A 51 -16.60 -15.75 9.19
C LEU A 51 -15.35 -14.85 9.25
N HIS A 52 -15.11 -14.01 8.24
CA HIS A 52 -13.90 -13.20 8.11
C HIS A 52 -14.16 -11.70 8.15
N TYR A 53 -15.30 -11.25 7.62
CA TYR A 53 -15.63 -9.84 7.40
C TYR A 53 -17.09 -9.56 7.75
N LYS A 54 -17.33 -8.36 8.30
CA LYS A 54 -18.68 -7.88 8.64
C LYS A 54 -19.47 -7.52 7.37
N ASP A 55 -18.82 -6.80 6.45
CA ASP A 55 -19.34 -6.32 5.19
C ASP A 55 -18.21 -6.02 4.21
N VAL A 56 -18.56 -5.44 3.04
CA VAL A 56 -17.59 -5.10 1.98
C VAL A 56 -16.63 -4.01 2.42
N PHE A 57 -17.08 -3.07 3.25
CA PHE A 57 -16.23 -1.99 3.76
C PHE A 57 -15.19 -2.52 4.76
N ASP A 58 -15.57 -3.44 5.65
CA ASP A 58 -14.63 -4.13 6.55
C ASP A 58 -13.58 -4.94 5.77
N LEU A 59 -13.97 -5.57 4.66
CA LEU A 59 -13.01 -6.25 3.76
C LEU A 59 -12.03 -5.24 3.14
N LEU A 60 -12.53 -4.10 2.64
CA LEU A 60 -11.68 -3.06 2.04
C LEU A 60 -10.72 -2.48 3.09
N GLU A 61 -11.22 -2.07 4.25
CA GLU A 61 -10.42 -1.50 5.34
C GLU A 61 -9.29 -2.45 5.79
N LYS A 62 -9.59 -3.76 5.91
CA LYS A 62 -8.57 -4.76 6.24
C LYS A 62 -7.56 -4.95 5.13
N THR A 63 -8.00 -4.91 3.87
CA THR A 63 -7.11 -4.99 2.70
C THR A 63 -6.15 -3.80 2.62
N GLU A 64 -6.65 -2.59 2.87
CA GLU A 64 -5.83 -1.38 2.97
C GLU A 64 -4.84 -1.45 4.14
N SER A 65 -5.31 -1.93 5.30
CA SER A 65 -4.46 -2.05 6.49
C SER A 65 -3.35 -3.08 6.27
N GLU A 66 -3.63 -4.22 5.63
CA GLU A 66 -2.60 -5.20 5.28
C GLU A 66 -1.51 -4.58 4.38
N LEU A 67 -1.89 -3.79 3.37
CA LEU A 67 -0.92 -3.10 2.49
C LEU A 67 -0.08 -2.05 3.25
N LEU A 68 -0.72 -1.29 4.15
CA LEU A 68 0.01 -0.33 5.01
C LEU A 68 0.94 -1.04 6.00
N ASP A 69 0.54 -2.19 6.55
CA ASP A 69 1.37 -2.99 7.44
C ASP A 69 2.59 -3.56 6.71
N ASP A 70 2.41 -4.07 5.48
CA ASP A 70 3.50 -4.55 4.63
C ASP A 70 4.48 -3.40 4.33
N PHE A 71 3.97 -2.23 3.98
CA PHE A 71 4.79 -1.03 3.76
C PHE A 71 5.52 -0.60 5.04
N ASN A 72 4.84 -0.58 6.18
CA ASN A 72 5.44 -0.25 7.46
C ASN A 72 6.57 -1.21 7.84
N GLN A 73 6.34 -2.52 7.71
CA GLN A 73 7.36 -3.54 7.97
C GLN A 73 8.59 -3.36 7.07
N LEU A 74 8.36 -3.02 5.79
CA LEU A 74 9.43 -2.74 4.85
C LEU A 74 10.26 -1.55 5.29
N VAL A 75 9.61 -0.42 5.58
CA VAL A 75 10.30 0.83 5.98
C VAL A 75 11.01 0.68 7.33
N MET A 76 10.45 -0.11 8.27
CA MET A 76 11.05 -0.35 9.59
C MET A 76 12.29 -1.26 9.56
N LYS A 77 12.56 -1.97 8.47
CA LYS A 77 13.80 -2.75 8.30
C LYS A 77 15.03 -1.89 8.09
N HIS A 78 14.83 -0.67 7.64
CA HIS A 78 15.90 0.26 7.27
C HIS A 78 16.03 1.36 8.31
N ASP A 79 17.25 1.72 8.67
CA ASP A 79 17.53 2.84 9.57
C ASP A 79 17.81 4.14 8.79
N ALA A 80 17.98 5.25 9.52
CA ALA A 80 18.27 6.57 8.93
C ALA A 80 19.60 6.60 8.16
N GLU A 81 20.56 5.78 8.56
CA GLU A 81 21.87 5.71 7.93
C GLU A 81 21.79 4.97 6.59
N ASP A 82 20.99 3.90 6.51
CA ASP A 82 20.67 3.19 5.27
C ASP A 82 19.98 4.12 4.27
N LEU A 83 18.96 4.87 4.72
CA LEU A 83 18.25 5.85 3.89
C LEU A 83 19.17 6.93 3.34
N LYS A 84 20.14 7.37 4.14
CA LYS A 84 21.09 8.43 3.74
C LYS A 84 22.17 7.93 2.79
N LYS A 85 22.69 6.72 3.00
CA LYS A 85 23.83 6.18 2.24
C LYS A 85 23.42 5.36 1.04
N HIS A 86 22.29 4.63 1.13
CA HIS A 86 21.85 3.64 0.16
C HIS A 86 20.34 3.70 -0.11
N PRO A 87 19.76 4.87 -0.45
CA PRO A 87 18.31 5.02 -0.62
C PRO A 87 17.75 4.13 -1.75
N TYR A 88 18.56 3.77 -2.72
CA TYR A 88 18.21 2.91 -3.83
C TYR A 88 17.56 1.59 -3.40
N GLY A 89 18.14 0.91 -2.40
CA GLY A 89 17.64 -0.40 -1.91
C GLY A 89 16.19 -0.30 -1.39
N ILE A 90 15.92 0.72 -0.60
CA ILE A 90 14.59 0.97 -0.04
C ILE A 90 13.58 1.30 -1.13
N PHE A 91 13.94 2.15 -2.10
CA PHE A 91 13.08 2.46 -3.23
C PHE A 91 12.77 1.24 -4.08
N VAL A 92 13.75 0.34 -4.31
CA VAL A 92 13.49 -0.94 -5.00
C VAL A 92 12.45 -1.76 -4.26
N GLU A 93 12.56 -1.90 -2.94
CA GLU A 93 11.60 -2.67 -2.14
C GLU A 93 10.20 -2.02 -2.16
N ILE A 94 10.10 -0.68 -2.02
CA ILE A 94 8.84 0.07 -2.08
C ILE A 94 8.16 -0.12 -3.45
N TYR A 95 8.91 0.05 -4.55
CA TYR A 95 8.34 -0.10 -5.89
C TYR A 95 8.02 -1.55 -6.22
N THR A 96 8.75 -2.52 -5.66
CA THR A 96 8.40 -3.94 -5.77
C THR A 96 7.08 -4.23 -5.06
N LEU A 97 6.90 -3.73 -3.84
CA LEU A 97 5.62 -3.85 -3.12
C LEU A 97 4.46 -3.23 -3.90
N ALA A 98 4.68 -2.04 -4.50
CA ALA A 98 3.67 -1.39 -5.33
C ALA A 98 3.38 -2.20 -6.61
N TYR A 99 4.40 -2.78 -7.24
CA TYR A 99 4.27 -3.64 -8.43
C TYR A 99 3.47 -4.91 -8.13
N ASP A 100 3.79 -5.58 -7.04
CA ASP A 100 3.12 -6.83 -6.62
C ASP A 100 1.65 -6.61 -6.23
N ASN A 101 1.28 -5.37 -5.88
CA ASN A 101 -0.07 -4.96 -5.51
C ASN A 101 -0.65 -3.91 -6.49
N ALA A 102 -0.18 -3.87 -7.74
CA ALA A 102 -0.44 -2.78 -8.70
C ALA A 102 -1.91 -2.41 -8.83
N ASP A 103 -2.78 -3.41 -8.98
CA ASP A 103 -4.22 -3.20 -9.13
C ASP A 103 -4.86 -2.50 -7.92
N LEU A 104 -4.46 -2.90 -6.71
CA LEU A 104 -4.94 -2.28 -5.48
C LEU A 104 -4.35 -0.87 -5.31
N VAL A 105 -3.05 -0.71 -5.57
CA VAL A 105 -2.36 0.59 -5.48
C VAL A 105 -2.95 1.58 -6.48
N GLU A 106 -3.31 1.14 -7.71
CA GLU A 106 -3.99 1.97 -8.69
C GLU A 106 -5.36 2.44 -8.22
N ILE A 107 -6.14 1.57 -7.57
CA ILE A 107 -7.43 1.93 -6.99
C ILE A 107 -7.25 2.93 -5.84
N LEU A 108 -6.29 2.71 -4.95
CA LEU A 108 -6.11 3.51 -3.74
C LEU A 108 -5.40 4.86 -3.98
N LEU A 109 -4.46 4.91 -4.92
CA LEU A 109 -3.66 6.11 -5.22
C LEU A 109 -4.01 6.76 -6.56
N GLY A 110 -4.89 6.15 -7.38
CA GLY A 110 -5.29 6.67 -8.70
C GLY A 110 -6.06 7.99 -8.63
N GLU A 111 -6.54 8.48 -9.77
CA GLU A 111 -7.24 9.78 -9.89
C GLU A 111 -8.50 9.89 -9.00
N ASN A 112 -9.16 8.78 -8.74
CA ASN A 112 -10.32 8.67 -7.82
C ASN A 112 -9.98 7.92 -6.54
N GLY A 113 -8.70 7.93 -6.14
CA GLY A 113 -8.19 7.17 -5.01
C GLY A 113 -8.76 7.59 -3.66
N ASP A 114 -8.52 6.76 -2.65
CA ASP A 114 -8.97 7.02 -1.29
C ASP A 114 -8.04 8.01 -0.58
N LEU A 115 -8.55 9.23 -0.33
CA LEU A 115 -7.83 10.27 0.40
C LEU A 115 -7.48 9.84 1.84
N ASN A 116 -8.29 8.99 2.47
CA ASN A 116 -8.01 8.51 3.82
C ASN A 116 -6.83 7.55 3.79
N PHE A 117 -6.78 6.62 2.82
CA PHE A 117 -5.64 5.76 2.61
C PHE A 117 -4.35 6.56 2.36
N LEU A 118 -4.40 7.55 1.45
CA LEU A 118 -3.27 8.42 1.15
C LEU A 118 -2.78 9.18 2.39
N ASN A 119 -3.70 9.69 3.22
CA ASN A 119 -3.35 10.39 4.45
C ASN A 119 -2.72 9.44 5.48
N ARG A 120 -3.24 8.21 5.64
CA ARG A 120 -2.66 7.18 6.51
C ARG A 120 -1.25 6.80 6.06
N LEU A 121 -1.04 6.62 4.75
CA LEU A 121 0.27 6.36 4.17
C LEU A 121 1.25 7.51 4.44
N LYS A 122 0.85 8.76 4.20
CA LYS A 122 1.66 9.94 4.49
C LYS A 122 2.01 10.05 5.97
N GLN A 123 1.06 9.78 6.87
CA GLN A 123 1.31 9.80 8.30
C GLN A 123 2.32 8.74 8.73
N LEU A 124 2.20 7.51 8.21
CA LEU A 124 3.12 6.41 8.48
C LEU A 124 4.56 6.78 8.06
N ILE A 125 4.73 7.32 6.85
CA ILE A 125 6.03 7.77 6.35
C ILE A 125 6.56 8.92 7.23
N ARG A 126 5.69 9.87 7.61
CA ARG A 126 6.06 11.01 8.46
C ARG A 126 6.57 10.57 9.83
N ASP A 127 5.86 9.67 10.49
CA ASP A 127 6.22 9.18 11.82
C ASP A 127 7.59 8.50 11.81
N LYS A 128 7.86 7.70 10.77
CA LYS A 128 9.18 7.09 10.55
C LYS A 128 10.25 8.13 10.25
N CYS A 129 9.99 9.03 9.30
CA CYS A 129 10.95 10.08 8.93
C CYS A 129 11.25 11.05 10.08
N LEU A 130 10.25 11.43 10.89
CA LEU A 130 10.46 12.28 12.05
C LEU A 130 11.42 11.65 13.05
N HIS A 131 11.26 10.33 13.30
CA HIS A 131 12.14 9.63 14.22
C HIS A 131 13.58 9.60 13.72
N ASP A 132 13.80 9.24 12.47
CA ASP A 132 15.13 9.02 11.90
C ASP A 132 15.80 10.32 11.44
N TRP A 133 15.01 11.27 10.89
CA TRP A 133 15.54 12.52 10.34
C TRP A 133 15.78 13.61 11.38
N MET A 134 15.08 13.59 12.52
CA MET A 134 15.38 14.49 13.63
C MET A 134 16.79 14.28 14.17
N GLU A 135 17.35 13.08 14.05
CA GLU A 135 18.76 12.84 14.37
C GLU A 135 19.72 13.42 13.32
N VAL A 136 19.33 13.36 12.04
CA VAL A 136 20.14 13.85 10.90
C VAL A 136 20.05 15.37 10.75
N PHE A 137 18.88 15.98 11.04
CA PHE A 137 18.61 17.41 10.89
C PHE A 137 18.51 18.14 12.24
N ARG A 138 19.24 17.73 13.26
CA ARG A 138 19.29 18.35 14.61
C ARG A 138 19.47 19.86 14.63
N ALA A 139 19.73 20.51 13.50
CA ALA A 139 19.84 21.96 13.33
C ALA A 139 18.73 22.60 12.50
N GLY A 140 17.69 21.85 12.07
CA GLY A 140 16.70 22.33 11.11
C GLY A 140 15.44 22.93 11.75
N ASN A 141 14.89 23.95 11.09
CA ASN A 141 13.59 24.51 11.43
C ASN A 141 12.49 23.49 11.13
N PRO A 142 11.61 23.11 12.10
CA PRO A 142 10.52 22.15 11.88
C PRO A 142 9.58 22.50 10.70
N ALA A 143 9.35 23.78 10.45
CA ALA A 143 8.54 24.23 9.33
C ALA A 143 9.17 23.91 7.96
N ILE A 144 10.51 23.95 7.88
CA ILE A 144 11.26 23.56 6.67
C ILE A 144 11.16 22.06 6.46
N PHE A 145 11.23 21.26 7.54
CA PHE A 145 11.05 19.82 7.48
C PHE A 145 9.68 19.45 6.88
N ASP A 146 8.59 20.05 7.38
CA ASP A 146 7.24 19.77 6.90
C ASP A 146 7.07 20.10 5.40
N ALA A 147 7.67 21.19 4.94
CA ALA A 147 7.65 21.57 3.54
C ALA A 147 8.44 20.56 2.66
N TYR A 148 9.64 20.19 3.07
CA TYR A 148 10.47 19.19 2.37
C TYR A 148 9.78 17.82 2.35
N PHE A 149 9.28 17.36 3.49
CA PHE A 149 8.55 16.12 3.61
C PHE A 149 7.36 16.07 2.65
N SER A 150 6.54 17.14 2.65
CA SER A 150 5.39 17.25 1.76
C SER A 150 5.78 17.17 0.28
N PHE A 151 6.87 17.84 -0.09
CA PHE A 151 7.40 17.83 -1.46
C PHE A 151 7.87 16.42 -1.87
N ILE A 152 8.73 15.80 -1.06
CA ILE A 152 9.30 14.46 -1.35
C ILE A 152 8.19 13.41 -1.43
N VAL A 153 7.32 13.34 -0.43
CA VAL A 153 6.27 12.31 -0.40
C VAL A 153 5.28 12.50 -1.54
N SER A 154 4.90 13.76 -1.83
CA SER A 154 4.00 14.02 -2.97
C SER A 154 4.66 13.69 -4.30
N GLY A 155 5.97 13.96 -4.46
CA GLY A 155 6.73 13.56 -5.63
C GLY A 155 6.80 12.05 -5.81
N CYS A 156 7.11 11.30 -4.74
CA CYS A 156 7.13 9.83 -4.78
C CYS A 156 5.76 9.23 -5.12
N VAL A 157 4.69 9.74 -4.49
CA VAL A 157 3.32 9.30 -4.81
C VAL A 157 2.97 9.62 -6.27
N GLY A 158 3.28 10.83 -6.73
CA GLY A 158 3.06 11.24 -8.12
C GLY A 158 3.83 10.38 -9.12
N LEU A 159 5.05 9.96 -8.77
CA LEU A 159 5.83 9.05 -9.62
C LEU A 159 5.22 7.65 -9.69
N VAL A 160 4.71 7.11 -8.57
CA VAL A 160 3.96 5.83 -8.56
C VAL A 160 2.70 5.95 -9.42
N GLN A 161 1.92 7.03 -9.26
CA GLN A 161 0.71 7.27 -10.07
C GLN A 161 1.03 7.33 -11.57
N TYR A 162 2.07 8.07 -11.94
CA TYR A 162 2.53 8.15 -13.33
C TYR A 162 2.94 6.77 -13.86
N TRP A 163 3.71 6.02 -13.08
CA TRP A 163 4.17 4.69 -13.45
C TRP A 163 3.02 3.71 -13.69
N LEU A 164 2.03 3.67 -12.79
CA LEU A 164 0.82 2.87 -12.96
C LEU A 164 0.04 3.28 -14.21
N LYS A 165 -0.20 4.59 -14.40
CA LYS A 165 -0.93 5.14 -15.54
C LYS A 165 -0.26 4.85 -16.88
N THR A 166 1.06 4.75 -16.93
CA THR A 166 1.83 4.41 -18.14
C THR A 166 2.00 2.92 -18.38
N GLY A 167 1.38 2.07 -17.53
CA GLY A 167 1.39 0.62 -17.65
C GLY A 167 2.67 -0.03 -17.14
N MET A 168 3.33 0.61 -16.16
CA MET A 168 4.51 0.08 -15.46
C MET A 168 5.62 -0.39 -16.42
N LYS A 169 5.95 0.45 -17.41
CA LYS A 169 6.94 0.14 -18.45
C LYS A 169 8.35 -0.03 -17.87
N GLU A 170 8.68 0.73 -16.83
CA GLU A 170 9.93 0.64 -16.10
C GLU A 170 9.83 -0.49 -15.07
N THR A 171 10.95 -1.17 -14.83
CA THR A 171 11.04 -2.10 -13.70
C THR A 171 11.13 -1.33 -12.37
N PRO A 172 10.79 -1.95 -11.22
CA PRO A 172 11.01 -1.35 -9.90
C PRO A 172 12.43 -0.80 -9.71
N GLN A 173 13.44 -1.50 -10.23
CA GLN A 173 14.85 -1.10 -10.17
C GLN A 173 15.14 0.15 -11.01
N GLN A 174 14.53 0.29 -12.19
CA GLN A 174 14.67 1.46 -13.04
C GLN A 174 13.99 2.67 -12.40
N LEU A 175 12.81 2.48 -11.84
CA LEU A 175 12.09 3.54 -11.14
C LEU A 175 12.83 4.01 -9.89
N ALA A 176 13.43 3.09 -9.12
CA ALA A 176 14.26 3.40 -7.97
C ALA A 176 15.48 4.26 -8.32
N ARG A 177 16.16 3.95 -9.44
CA ARG A 177 17.27 4.77 -9.93
C ARG A 177 16.84 6.18 -10.32
N LEU A 178 15.66 6.31 -10.90
CA LEU A 178 15.11 7.61 -11.27
C LEU A 178 14.81 8.47 -10.03
N THR A 179 14.27 7.84 -8.98
CA THR A 179 13.97 8.50 -7.70
C THR A 179 15.24 8.94 -6.95
N GLU A 180 16.32 8.15 -7.04
CA GLU A 180 17.60 8.49 -6.39
C GLU A 180 18.30 9.70 -7.05
N GLN A 181 17.99 10.01 -8.30
CA GLN A 181 18.59 11.13 -9.05
C GLN A 181 17.90 12.48 -8.82
N VAL A 182 16.73 12.49 -8.19
CA VAL A 182 15.91 13.68 -7.91
C VAL A 182 16.09 14.12 -6.46
#